data_7d527721d8c33f8f64d8abb61892d94e
#
_entry.id   7d527721d8c33f8f64d8abb61892d94e
#
_cell.length_a   1.000
_cell.length_b   1.000
_cell.length_c   1.000
_cell.angle_alpha   90.00
_cell.angle_beta   90.00
_cell.angle_gamma   90.00
#
_symmetry.space_group_name_H-M   'P 1'
#
loop_
_entity.id
_entity.type
_entity.pdbx_description
1 polymer ?
#
loop_
_entity_poly.entity_id
_entity_poly.type
_entity_poly.pdbx_seq_one_letter_code
_entity_poly.pdbx_strand_id
1 'polypeptide(L)'
;MHFQIKRDTLLKSLNFVQGIVEKKNTLPILSNVLLQLKDNKLSIVATDLDIVFYDEISDLKVVEEGNTTTSANVLFDILRKIPTGTEINFTLKGENKLSLKSRNSDFNLLCLPASNFPTFDDKFETEKIEIEKKRFLSLLNK
;
A
#
# COMPACT_ATOMS: atom_id res chain seq x y z
N MET A 1 -10.27 7.86 -6.23
CA MET A 1 -9.74 6.51 -6.01
C MET A 1 -10.82 5.62 -5.43
N HIS A 2 -11.16 4.56 -6.13
CA HIS A 2 -12.16 3.61 -5.67
C HIS A 2 -11.85 2.23 -6.25
N PHE A 3 -11.70 1.23 -5.40
CA PHE A 3 -11.41 -0.13 -5.86
C PHE A 3 -11.89 -1.17 -4.85
N GLN A 4 -11.98 -2.41 -5.33
CA GLN A 4 -12.38 -3.56 -4.52
C GLN A 4 -11.28 -4.61 -4.62
N ILE A 5 -10.83 -5.12 -3.49
CA ILE A 5 -9.74 -6.07 -3.42
C ILE A 5 -10.01 -7.09 -2.32
N LYS A 6 -9.49 -8.29 -2.49
CA LYS A 6 -9.58 -9.34 -1.47
C LYS A 6 -8.65 -9.02 -0.31
N ARG A 7 -9.18 -9.18 0.90
CA ARG A 7 -8.41 -8.96 2.13
C ARG A 7 -7.07 -9.72 2.11
N ASP A 8 -7.10 -10.98 1.72
CA ASP A 8 -5.92 -11.84 1.76
C ASP A 8 -4.83 -11.37 0.80
N THR A 9 -5.23 -10.90 -0.38
CA THR A 9 -4.29 -10.39 -1.38
C THR A 9 -3.53 -9.16 -0.88
N LEU A 10 -4.26 -8.23 -0.28
CA LEU A 10 -3.64 -7.00 0.23
C LEU A 10 -2.82 -7.26 1.49
N LEU A 11 -3.31 -8.12 2.39
CA LEU A 11 -2.60 -8.46 3.62
C LEU A 11 -1.25 -9.11 3.33
N LYS A 12 -1.18 -9.94 2.32
CA LYS A 12 0.07 -10.59 1.92
C LYS A 12 1.14 -9.57 1.58
N SER A 13 0.78 -8.53 0.82
CA SER A 13 1.69 -7.45 0.48
C SER A 13 2.11 -6.65 1.71
N LEU A 14 1.16 -6.33 2.58
CA LEU A 14 1.44 -5.53 3.77
C LEU A 14 2.28 -6.26 4.82
N ASN A 15 2.30 -7.58 4.80
CA ASN A 15 3.21 -8.34 5.67
C ASN A 15 4.68 -7.99 5.38
N PHE A 16 5.02 -7.79 4.12
CA PHE A 16 6.38 -7.38 3.75
C PHE A 16 6.65 -5.94 4.16
N VAL A 17 5.65 -5.08 4.03
CA VAL A 17 5.76 -3.66 4.40
C VAL A 17 6.09 -3.51 5.89
N GLN A 18 5.53 -4.36 6.74
CA GLN A 18 5.74 -4.29 8.18
C GLN A 18 7.21 -4.44 8.57
N GLY A 19 8.00 -5.16 7.78
CA GLY A 19 9.43 -5.32 8.03
C GLY A 19 10.25 -4.09 7.65
N ILE A 20 9.68 -3.17 6.89
CA ILE A 20 10.38 -1.99 6.38
C ILE A 20 9.98 -0.73 7.12
N VAL A 21 8.68 -0.57 7.39
CA VAL A 21 8.15 0.62 8.05
C VAL A 21 8.42 0.57 9.55
N GLU A 22 9.19 1.53 10.03
CA GLU A 22 9.48 1.65 11.45
C GLU A 22 8.40 2.45 12.16
N LYS A 23 7.95 1.95 13.32
CA LYS A 23 6.90 2.60 14.11
C LYS A 23 7.37 3.93 14.71
N LYS A 24 8.67 4.12 14.90
CA LYS A 24 9.25 5.30 15.51
C LYS A 24 10.05 6.15 14.54
N ASN A 25 9.54 6.32 13.34
CA ASN A 25 10.23 7.15 12.37
C ASN A 25 10.03 8.63 12.69
N THR A 26 11.10 9.43 12.55
CA THR A 26 11.05 10.87 12.78
C THR A 26 10.24 11.61 11.72
N LEU A 27 10.07 11.00 10.54
CA LEU A 27 9.26 11.56 9.46
C LEU A 27 7.95 10.77 9.38
N PRO A 28 6.81 11.38 9.76
CA PRO A 28 5.52 10.67 9.75
C PRO A 28 5.15 10.01 8.42
N ILE A 29 5.52 10.63 7.31
CA ILE A 29 5.21 10.10 5.99
C ILE A 29 5.86 8.73 5.75
N LEU A 30 6.99 8.43 6.38
CA LEU A 30 7.68 7.15 6.22
C LEU A 30 7.01 6.01 7.00
N SER A 31 6.07 6.35 7.89
CA SER A 31 5.21 5.36 8.54
C SER A 31 4.02 4.99 7.67
N ASN A 32 3.81 5.71 6.57
CA ASN A 32 2.73 5.48 5.63
C ASN A 32 3.20 4.60 4.47
N VAL A 33 2.22 3.96 3.87
CA VAL A 33 2.39 3.23 2.62
C VAL A 33 1.74 4.05 1.51
N LEU A 34 2.41 4.14 0.36
CA LEU A 34 1.87 4.80 -0.81
C LEU A 34 1.03 3.80 -1.61
N LEU A 35 -0.20 4.18 -1.91
CA LEU A 35 -1.11 3.39 -2.72
C LEU A 35 -1.38 4.16 -4.02
N GLN A 36 -1.05 3.55 -5.14
CA GLN A 36 -1.29 4.14 -6.46
C GLN A 36 -2.13 3.19 -7.30
N LEU A 37 -3.31 3.64 -7.69
CA LEU A 37 -4.23 2.87 -8.49
C LEU A 37 -4.24 3.42 -9.91
N LYS A 38 -3.60 2.69 -10.82
CA LYS A 38 -3.44 3.12 -12.21
C LYS A 38 -3.34 1.91 -13.13
N ASP A 39 -3.90 2.01 -14.32
CA ASP A 39 -3.83 0.96 -15.36
C ASP A 39 -4.33 -0.40 -14.85
N ASN A 40 -5.42 -0.40 -14.08
CA ASN A 40 -6.04 -1.59 -13.48
C ASN A 40 -5.12 -2.33 -12.51
N LYS A 41 -4.16 -1.62 -11.91
CA LYS A 41 -3.22 -2.18 -10.95
C LYS A 41 -3.09 -1.29 -9.74
N LEU A 42 -2.90 -1.91 -8.58
CA LEU A 42 -2.60 -1.20 -7.34
C LEU A 42 -1.12 -1.38 -7.04
N SER A 43 -0.38 -0.29 -7.03
CA SER A 43 1.02 -0.28 -6.64
C SER A 43 1.12 0.10 -5.16
N ILE A 44 1.91 -0.65 -4.41
CA ILE A 44 2.13 -0.45 -2.99
C ILE A 44 3.61 -0.15 -2.79
N VAL A 45 3.91 1.02 -2.23
CA VAL A 45 5.29 1.45 -2.03
C VAL A 45 5.51 1.83 -0.58
N ALA A 46 6.57 1.32 0.01
CA ALA A 46 7.01 1.68 1.36
C ALA A 46 8.51 1.89 1.37
N THR A 47 9.00 2.79 2.21
CA THR A 47 10.42 3.06 2.28
C THR A 47 10.81 3.58 3.66
N ASP A 48 12.06 3.28 4.06
CA ASP A 48 12.69 3.88 5.23
C ASP A 48 13.84 4.81 4.79
N LEU A 49 13.89 5.15 3.50
CA LEU A 49 14.91 5.91 2.79
C LEU A 49 16.15 5.10 2.39
N ASP A 50 16.43 4.00 3.06
CA ASP A 50 17.53 3.10 2.70
C ASP A 50 17.05 1.95 1.81
N ILE A 51 15.84 1.48 2.07
CA ILE A 51 15.23 0.38 1.34
C ILE A 51 13.90 0.87 0.77
N VAL A 52 13.60 0.50 -0.47
CA VAL A 52 12.31 0.76 -1.09
C VAL A 52 11.65 -0.58 -1.38
N PHE A 53 10.45 -0.77 -0.83
CA PHE A 53 9.61 -1.91 -1.15
C PHE A 53 8.58 -1.48 -2.17
N TYR A 54 8.43 -2.27 -3.22
CA TYR A 54 7.43 -2.05 -4.25
C TYR A 54 6.74 -3.36 -4.56
N ASP A 55 5.42 -3.33 -4.58
CA ASP A 55 4.61 -4.47 -5.02
C ASP A 55 3.50 -3.97 -5.92
N GLU A 56 3.02 -4.84 -6.79
CA GLU A 56 2.00 -4.49 -7.76
C GLU A 56 0.95 -5.59 -7.76
N ILE A 57 -0.31 -5.20 -7.53
CA ILE A 57 -1.44 -6.13 -7.46
C ILE A 57 -2.36 -5.87 -8.63
N SER A 58 -2.65 -6.90 -9.42
CA SER A 58 -3.59 -6.81 -10.54
C SER A 58 -4.89 -7.58 -10.28
N ASP A 59 -4.94 -8.38 -9.24
CA ASP A 59 -6.14 -9.14 -8.85
C ASP A 59 -7.08 -8.27 -8.02
N LEU A 60 -7.70 -7.29 -8.67
CA LEU A 60 -8.64 -6.37 -8.02
C LEU A 60 -9.58 -5.78 -9.06
N LYS A 61 -10.64 -5.15 -8.56
CA LYS A 61 -11.61 -4.45 -9.41
C LYS A 61 -11.42 -2.95 -9.24
N VAL A 62 -11.05 -2.26 -10.31
CA VAL A 62 -10.84 -0.82 -10.31
C VAL A 62 -12.10 -0.11 -10.78
N VAL A 63 -12.57 0.85 -9.99
CA VAL A 63 -13.71 1.69 -10.34
C VAL A 63 -13.23 3.09 -10.73
N GLU A 64 -12.31 3.66 -9.97
CA GLU A 64 -11.76 4.99 -10.22
C GLU A 64 -10.30 5.03 -9.81
N GLU A 65 -9.43 5.51 -10.69
CA GLU A 65 -8.00 5.64 -10.40
C GLU A 65 -7.72 6.75 -9.40
N GLY A 66 -6.54 6.72 -8.81
CA GLY A 66 -6.10 7.72 -7.86
C GLY A 66 -4.91 7.27 -7.05
N ASN A 67 -4.49 8.11 -6.11
CA ASN A 67 -3.39 7.78 -5.23
C ASN A 67 -3.57 8.44 -3.87
N THR A 68 -2.95 7.85 -2.84
CA THR A 68 -2.93 8.41 -1.49
C THR A 68 -1.88 7.67 -0.65
N THR A 69 -1.63 8.17 0.56
CA THR A 69 -0.83 7.45 1.53
C THR A 69 -1.62 7.29 2.82
N THR A 70 -1.42 6.20 3.52
CA THR A 70 -2.06 5.96 4.80
C THR A 70 -1.13 5.15 5.70
N SER A 71 -1.40 5.16 7.01
CA SER A 71 -0.57 4.43 7.96
C SER A 71 -0.51 2.95 7.63
N ALA A 72 0.69 2.45 7.41
CA ALA A 72 0.91 1.03 7.12
C ALA A 72 0.49 0.15 8.30
N ASN A 73 0.84 0.57 9.52
CA ASN A 73 0.52 -0.20 10.72
C ASN A 73 -0.99 -0.27 10.99
N VAL A 74 -1.68 0.86 10.84
CA VAL A 74 -3.13 0.90 11.07
C VAL A 74 -3.86 0.07 10.02
N LEU A 75 -3.47 0.22 8.76
CA LEU A 75 -4.06 -0.56 7.67
C LEU A 75 -3.84 -2.07 7.89
N PHE A 76 -2.63 -2.45 8.26
CA PHE A 76 -2.30 -3.84 8.54
C PHE A 76 -3.15 -4.40 9.68
N ASP A 77 -3.28 -3.64 10.78
CA ASP A 77 -4.08 -4.08 11.93
C ASP A 77 -5.56 -4.24 11.57
N ILE A 78 -6.10 -3.33 10.76
CA ILE A 78 -7.48 -3.43 10.29
C ILE A 78 -7.69 -4.68 9.45
N LEU A 79 -6.79 -4.94 8.51
CA LEU A 79 -6.90 -6.12 7.64
C LEU A 79 -6.83 -7.42 8.44
N ARG A 80 -6.04 -7.45 9.49
CA ARG A 80 -5.95 -8.63 10.35
C ARG A 80 -7.25 -8.91 11.09
N LYS A 81 -8.05 -7.88 11.36
CA LYS A 81 -9.33 -8.01 12.06
C LYS A 81 -10.46 -8.42 11.15
N ILE A 82 -10.30 -8.24 9.85
CA ILE A 82 -11.30 -8.63 8.86
C ILE A 82 -11.15 -10.12 8.55
N PRO A 83 -12.26 -10.88 8.47
CA PRO A 83 -12.18 -12.32 8.20
C PRO A 83 -11.52 -12.65 6.87
N THR A 84 -10.84 -13.79 6.84
CA THR A 84 -10.22 -14.33 5.63
C THR A 84 -11.28 -14.53 4.53
N GLY A 85 -10.90 -14.22 3.29
CA GLY A 85 -11.78 -14.38 2.15
C GLY A 85 -12.74 -13.23 1.90
N THR A 86 -12.69 -12.18 2.73
CA THR A 86 -13.58 -11.03 2.59
C THR A 86 -13.07 -10.08 1.53
N GLU A 87 -13.98 -9.54 0.72
CA GLU A 87 -13.69 -8.47 -0.21
C GLU A 87 -13.89 -7.12 0.47
N ILE A 88 -12.99 -6.19 0.20
CA ILE A 88 -12.99 -4.87 0.82
C ILE A 88 -13.11 -3.80 -0.26
N ASN A 89 -14.01 -2.85 -0.04
CA ASN A 89 -14.16 -1.69 -0.90
C ASN A 89 -13.39 -0.52 -0.32
N PHE A 90 -12.48 0.03 -1.08
CA PHE A 90 -11.70 1.20 -0.71
C PHE A 90 -12.20 2.41 -1.50
N THR A 91 -12.48 3.49 -0.81
CA THR A 91 -12.92 4.74 -1.44
C THR A 91 -12.21 5.92 -0.78
N LEU A 92 -11.51 6.71 -1.58
CA LEU A 92 -10.88 7.93 -1.08
C LEU A 92 -11.92 9.03 -1.08
N LYS A 93 -12.19 9.57 0.12
CA LYS A 93 -13.16 10.68 0.32
C LYS A 93 -12.39 11.96 0.56
N GLY A 94 -12.48 12.90 -0.36
CA GLY A 94 -11.68 14.11 -0.29
C GLY A 94 -10.20 13.77 -0.49
N GLU A 95 -9.31 14.51 0.18
CA GLU A 95 -7.87 14.35 0.02
C GLU A 95 -7.22 13.60 1.18
N ASN A 96 -7.93 13.43 2.30
CA ASN A 96 -7.31 12.97 3.53
C ASN A 96 -8.05 11.84 4.25
N LYS A 97 -9.01 11.20 3.61
CA LYS A 97 -9.78 10.14 4.26
C LYS A 97 -10.00 8.97 3.33
N LEU A 98 -9.57 7.78 3.76
CA LEU A 98 -9.77 6.54 3.02
C LEU A 98 -10.79 5.69 3.75
N SER A 99 -11.90 5.39 3.09
CA SER A 99 -12.95 4.53 3.63
C SER A 99 -12.70 3.09 3.21
N LEU A 100 -12.76 2.18 4.18
CA LEU A 100 -12.68 0.74 3.96
C LEU A 100 -13.99 0.13 4.40
N LYS A 101 -14.70 -0.48 3.46
CA LYS A 101 -15.96 -1.16 3.77
C LYS A 101 -15.85 -2.64 3.46
N SER A 102 -16.12 -3.46 4.46
CA SER A 102 -16.28 -4.89 4.29
C SER A 102 -17.74 -5.25 4.61
N ARG A 103 -18.07 -6.53 4.53
CA ARG A 103 -19.43 -7.00 4.70
C ARG A 103 -20.12 -6.48 5.95
N ASN A 104 -19.42 -6.47 7.08
CA ASN A 104 -19.98 -6.10 8.39
C ASN A 104 -19.20 -4.99 9.08
N SER A 105 -18.23 -4.39 8.42
CA SER A 105 -17.34 -3.43 9.05
C SER A 105 -17.10 -2.22 8.16
N ASP A 106 -16.95 -1.07 8.78
CA ASP A 106 -16.68 0.19 8.11
C ASP A 106 -15.59 0.89 8.88
N PHE A 107 -14.48 1.18 8.21
CA PHE A 107 -13.34 1.86 8.79
C PHE A 107 -12.99 3.10 7.99
N ASN A 108 -12.49 4.13 8.67
CA ASN A 108 -11.99 5.33 8.02
C ASN A 108 -10.56 5.59 8.47
N LEU A 109 -9.67 5.74 7.51
CA LEU A 109 -8.26 6.00 7.76
C LEU A 109 -7.90 7.42 7.38
N LEU A 110 -7.05 8.05 8.19
CA LEU A 110 -6.48 9.33 7.84
C LEU A 110 -5.39 9.12 6.80
N CYS A 111 -5.33 10.02 5.84
CA CYS A 111 -4.38 9.95 4.74
C CYS A 111 -3.56 11.23 4.65
N LEU A 112 -2.37 11.10 4.10
CA LEU A 112 -1.56 12.23 3.67
C LEU A 112 -1.46 12.18 2.15
N PRO A 113 -1.35 13.34 1.47
CA PRO A 113 -1.27 13.35 0.01
C PRO A 113 -0.08 12.54 -0.50
N ALA A 114 -0.27 11.88 -1.63
CA ALA A 114 0.80 11.13 -2.27
C ALA A 114 2.00 12.03 -2.62
N SER A 115 1.76 13.31 -2.84
CA SER A 115 2.82 14.28 -3.13
C SER A 115 3.80 14.45 -1.96
N ASN A 116 3.40 14.11 -0.75
CA ASN A 116 4.28 14.17 0.43
C ASN A 116 5.19 12.95 0.54
N PHE A 117 4.90 11.89 -0.19
CA PHE A 117 5.72 10.69 -0.18
C PHE A 117 6.98 10.93 -1.01
N PRO A 118 8.15 10.41 -0.57
CA PRO A 118 9.39 10.60 -1.33
C PRO A 118 9.23 10.20 -2.78
N THR A 119 9.61 11.09 -3.69
CA THR A 119 9.59 10.82 -5.11
C THR A 119 11.03 10.60 -5.57
N PHE A 120 11.16 9.73 -6.50
CA PHE A 120 12.41 9.39 -7.09
C PHE A 120 12.27 9.67 -8.60
N ASP A 121 13.35 9.81 -9.31
CA ASP A 121 13.34 10.04 -10.76
C ASP A 121 12.71 8.82 -11.46
N ASP A 122 11.60 9.02 -12.18
CA ASP A 122 10.77 7.93 -12.73
C ASP A 122 11.56 6.84 -13.48
N LYS A 123 12.53 7.23 -14.28
CA LYS A 123 13.28 6.26 -15.08
C LYS A 123 14.31 5.49 -14.25
N PHE A 124 15.02 6.21 -13.40
CA PHE A 124 16.02 5.62 -12.51
C PHE A 124 15.36 4.70 -11.49
N GLU A 125 14.21 5.10 -11.02
CA GLU A 125 13.47 4.39 -9.99
C GLU A 125 12.85 3.10 -10.45
N THR A 126 12.27 3.09 -11.63
CA THR A 126 11.69 1.87 -12.15
C THR A 126 12.75 0.78 -12.25
N GLU A 127 13.95 1.12 -12.72
CA GLU A 127 15.05 0.18 -12.81
C GLU A 127 15.54 -0.26 -11.43
N LYS A 128 15.70 0.67 -10.51
CA LYS A 128 16.17 0.39 -9.15
C LYS A 128 15.17 -0.48 -8.38
N ILE A 129 13.90 -0.17 -8.47
CA ILE A 129 12.84 -0.93 -7.81
C ILE A 129 12.78 -2.35 -8.35
N GLU A 130 12.88 -2.53 -9.65
CA GLU A 130 12.89 -3.86 -10.25
C GLU A 130 14.09 -4.69 -9.81
N ILE A 131 15.27 -4.09 -9.73
CA ILE A 131 16.47 -4.77 -9.28
C ILE A 131 16.33 -5.22 -7.81
N GLU A 132 15.82 -4.36 -6.96
CA GLU A 132 15.60 -4.68 -5.55
C GLU A 132 14.55 -5.77 -5.37
N LYS A 133 13.48 -5.73 -6.15
CA LYS A 133 12.45 -6.77 -6.14
C LYS A 133 13.03 -8.12 -6.55
N LYS A 134 13.84 -8.15 -7.58
CA LYS A 134 14.51 -9.38 -8.03
C LYS A 134 15.46 -9.93 -6.96
N ARG A 135 16.23 -9.06 -6.31
CA ARG A 135 17.11 -9.46 -5.22
C ARG A 135 16.34 -10.06 -4.05
N PHE A 136 15.25 -9.42 -3.68
CA PHE A 136 14.39 -9.87 -2.59
C PHE A 136 13.81 -11.24 -2.88
N LEU A 137 13.27 -11.44 -4.08
CA LEU A 137 12.71 -12.72 -4.50
C LEU A 137 13.79 -13.80 -4.56
N SER A 138 14.99 -13.45 -5.02
CA SER A 138 16.13 -14.35 -5.07
C SER A 138 16.52 -14.85 -3.67
N LEU A 139 16.51 -13.93 -2.68
CA LEU A 139 16.81 -14.28 -1.29
C LEU A 139 15.76 -15.21 -0.69
N LEU A 140 14.49 -15.00 -1.04
CA LEU A 140 13.41 -15.86 -0.54
C LEU A 140 13.43 -17.26 -1.13
N ASN A 141 13.98 -17.42 -2.33
CA ASN A 141 14.02 -18.70 -3.03
C ASN A 141 15.26 -19.53 -2.72
N LYS A 142 16.09 -19.06 -1.83
CA LYS A 142 17.22 -19.81 -1.31
C LYS A 142 16.81 -20.52 -0.01
#